data_1ebe599ecce801a16c27547dcb33c89f
#
_entry.id   1ebe599ecce801a16c27547dcb33c89f
#
_cell.length_a   1.000
_cell.length_b   1.000
_cell.length_c   1.000
_cell.angle_alpha   90.00
_cell.angle_beta   90.00
_cell.angle_gamma   90.00
#
_symmetry.space_group_name_H-M   'P 1'
#
loop_
_entity.id
_entity.type
_entity.pdbx_description
1 polymer ?
#
loop_
_entity_poly.entity_id
_entity_poly.type
_entity_poly.pdbx_seq_one_letter_code
_entity_poly.pdbx_strand_id
1 'polypeptide(L)'
;MTKFGLIIAIDGTAASGKGTISKKIAQNYSVPHLDTGLLYRLVGYKFLQGVDPVSAASHLRVDELEVLDLKTLRVSKAASEVAKNPSVRAHLLEFQRGFASKPGGAVLDGRDIGT
;
A
#
# COMPACT_ATOMS: atom_id res chain seq x y z
N MET A 1 5.54 -28.46 2.35
CA MET A 1 5.23 -27.08 1.94
C MET A 1 5.04 -26.22 3.17
N THR A 2 5.67 -25.09 3.20
CA THR A 2 5.47 -24.17 4.32
C THR A 2 4.14 -23.47 4.18
N LYS A 3 3.45 -23.31 5.29
CA LYS A 3 2.25 -22.48 5.36
C LYS A 3 2.60 -21.02 5.53
N PHE A 4 3.83 -20.75 5.90
CA PHE A 4 4.31 -19.41 6.15
C PHE A 4 5.09 -18.93 4.95
N GLY A 5 4.60 -17.91 4.31
CA GLY A 5 5.34 -17.24 3.28
C GLY A 5 6.37 -16.29 3.88
N LEU A 6 7.25 -15.80 3.04
CA LEU A 6 8.17 -14.75 3.40
C LEU A 6 7.42 -13.43 3.49
N ILE A 7 7.43 -12.80 4.65
CA ILE A 7 6.81 -11.49 4.85
C ILE A 7 7.89 -10.53 5.30
N ILE A 8 8.09 -9.48 4.51
CA ILE A 8 9.09 -8.45 4.81
C ILE A 8 8.41 -7.09 4.83
N ALA A 9 8.51 -6.41 5.95
CA ALA A 9 8.00 -5.05 6.11
C ALA A 9 9.18 -4.08 6.14
N ILE A 10 9.18 -3.10 5.25
CA ILE A 10 10.24 -2.11 5.16
C ILE A 10 9.67 -0.74 5.46
N ASP A 11 10.06 -0.17 6.59
CA ASP A 11 9.64 1.16 7.00
C ASP A 11 10.67 2.21 6.60
N GLY A 12 10.19 3.41 6.36
CA GLY A 12 11.06 4.53 6.06
C GLY A 12 10.35 5.59 5.25
N THR A 13 11.04 6.69 5.03
CA THR A 13 10.52 7.77 4.20
C THR A 13 10.78 7.46 2.72
N ALA A 14 10.03 8.12 1.85
CA ALA A 14 10.21 7.96 0.41
C ALA A 14 11.63 8.35 -0.04
N ALA A 15 12.28 9.24 0.69
CA ALA A 15 13.63 9.70 0.35
C ALA A 15 14.74 8.73 0.73
N SER A 16 14.44 7.66 1.46
CA SER A 16 15.45 6.72 1.97
C SER A 16 15.85 5.63 0.97
N GLY A 17 15.24 5.61 -0.22
CA GLY A 17 15.53 4.57 -1.21
C GLY A 17 14.83 3.24 -0.94
N LYS A 18 13.91 3.20 0.01
CA LYS A 18 13.23 1.96 0.40
C LYS A 18 12.48 1.29 -0.75
N GLY A 19 11.94 2.07 -1.69
CA GLY A 19 11.22 1.52 -2.82
C GLY A 19 12.10 0.65 -3.71
N THR A 20 13.32 1.11 -3.99
CA THR A 20 14.28 0.35 -4.79
C THR A 20 14.72 -0.92 -4.06
N ILE A 21 14.99 -0.81 -2.76
CA ILE A 21 15.39 -1.96 -1.94
C ILE A 21 14.27 -2.98 -1.89
N SER A 22 13.04 -2.53 -1.65
CA SER A 22 11.87 -3.41 -1.57
C SER A 22 11.65 -4.19 -2.85
N LYS A 23 11.76 -3.54 -4.00
CA LYS A 23 11.61 -4.20 -5.29
C LYS A 23 12.68 -5.27 -5.51
N LYS A 24 13.93 -4.98 -5.15
CA LYS A 24 15.01 -5.95 -5.28
C LYS A 24 14.79 -7.16 -4.39
N ILE A 25 14.37 -6.96 -3.17
CA ILE A 25 14.08 -8.05 -2.25
C ILE A 25 12.94 -8.91 -2.80
N ALA A 26 11.88 -8.28 -3.28
CA ALA A 26 10.75 -9.00 -3.86
C ALA A 26 11.18 -9.85 -5.06
N GLN A 27 12.01 -9.31 -5.94
CA GLN A 27 12.53 -10.03 -7.09
C GLN A 27 13.41 -11.21 -6.68
N ASN A 28 14.31 -11.02 -5.70
CA ASN A 28 15.21 -12.06 -5.24
C ASN A 28 14.47 -13.25 -4.64
N TYR A 29 13.35 -13.00 -3.97
CA TYR A 29 12.56 -14.06 -3.34
C TYR A 29 11.34 -14.46 -4.17
N SER A 30 11.16 -13.86 -5.34
CA SER A 30 10.02 -14.14 -6.24
C SER A 30 8.68 -13.98 -5.54
N VAL A 31 8.54 -12.92 -4.75
CA VAL A 31 7.29 -12.60 -4.03
C VAL A 31 6.75 -11.25 -4.49
N PRO A 32 5.45 -11.02 -4.34
CA PRO A 32 4.87 -9.72 -4.73
C PRO A 32 5.33 -8.60 -3.80
N HIS A 33 5.36 -7.40 -4.34
CA HIS A 33 5.74 -6.18 -3.65
C HIS A 33 4.53 -5.24 -3.57
N LEU A 34 4.31 -4.63 -2.42
CA LEU A 34 3.26 -3.65 -2.21
C LEU A 34 3.84 -2.39 -1.57
N ASP A 35 3.70 -1.26 -2.27
CA ASP A 35 3.99 0.06 -1.70
C ASP A 35 2.73 0.55 -1.00
N THR A 36 2.73 0.53 0.32
CA THR A 36 1.55 0.86 1.11
C THR A 36 1.17 2.34 0.98
N GLY A 37 2.13 3.20 0.67
CA GLY A 37 1.84 4.61 0.40
C GLY A 37 0.94 4.80 -0.81
N LEU A 38 1.04 3.93 -1.80
CA LEU A 38 0.17 3.98 -2.97
C LEU A 38 -1.28 3.65 -2.63
N LEU A 39 -1.53 2.87 -1.59
CA LEU A 39 -2.90 2.60 -1.13
C LEU A 39 -3.59 3.88 -0.70
N TYR A 40 -2.91 4.70 0.09
CA TYR A 40 -3.45 5.99 0.52
C TYR A 40 -3.64 6.93 -0.67
N ARG A 41 -2.73 6.90 -1.62
CA ARG A 41 -2.85 7.71 -2.84
C ARG A 41 -4.02 7.28 -3.69
N LEU A 42 -4.28 5.98 -3.78
CA LEU A 42 -5.44 5.49 -4.51
C LEU A 42 -6.76 5.95 -3.86
N VAL A 43 -6.85 5.86 -2.54
CA VAL A 43 -8.02 6.38 -1.82
C VAL A 43 -8.16 7.88 -2.04
N GLY A 44 -7.06 8.62 -1.96
CA GLY A 44 -7.05 10.07 -2.21
C GLY A 44 -7.48 10.41 -3.63
N TYR A 45 -7.02 9.65 -4.61
CA TYR A 45 -7.41 9.83 -6.00
C TYR A 45 -8.93 9.66 -6.18
N LYS A 46 -9.49 8.61 -5.60
CA LYS A 46 -10.93 8.36 -5.67
C LYS A 46 -11.73 9.42 -4.91
N PHE A 47 -11.21 9.88 -3.78
CA PHE A 47 -11.80 10.98 -3.03
C PHE A 47 -11.89 12.24 -3.89
N LEU A 48 -10.86 12.56 -4.65
CA LEU A 48 -10.87 13.71 -5.57
C LEU A 48 -11.92 13.55 -6.67
N GLN A 49 -12.32 12.32 -6.97
CA GLN A 49 -13.37 12.04 -7.94
C GLN A 49 -14.77 12.03 -7.34
N GLY A 50 -14.89 12.33 -6.06
CA GLY A 50 -16.18 12.38 -5.38
C GLY A 50 -16.60 11.09 -4.69
N VAL A 51 -15.71 10.09 -4.61
CA VAL A 51 -16.01 8.84 -3.92
C VAL A 51 -15.74 9.01 -2.43
N ASP A 52 -16.63 8.47 -1.59
CA ASP A 52 -16.43 8.48 -0.15
C ASP A 52 -15.14 7.73 0.20
N PRO A 53 -14.24 8.33 1.01
CA PRO A 53 -12.94 7.71 1.31
C PRO A 53 -13.04 6.33 1.98
N VAL A 54 -13.99 6.15 2.88
CA VAL A 54 -14.16 4.86 3.57
C VAL A 54 -14.63 3.80 2.58
N SER A 55 -15.58 4.15 1.71
CA SER A 55 -16.05 3.25 0.67
C SER A 55 -14.92 2.89 -0.30
N ALA A 56 -14.12 3.89 -0.70
CA ALA A 56 -12.98 3.65 -1.57
C ALA A 56 -11.98 2.70 -0.93
N ALA A 57 -11.67 2.91 0.35
CA ALA A 57 -10.72 2.08 1.08
C ALA A 57 -11.19 0.63 1.23
N SER A 58 -12.49 0.39 1.28
CA SER A 58 -13.06 -0.95 1.44
C SER A 58 -13.15 -1.75 0.14
N HIS A 59 -12.91 -1.12 -1.01
CA HIS A 59 -13.07 -1.75 -2.34
C HIS A 59 -11.83 -1.59 -3.21
N LEU A 60 -10.64 -1.61 -2.62
CA LEU A 60 -9.39 -1.43 -3.36
C LEU A 60 -9.00 -2.68 -4.14
N ARG A 61 -8.34 -2.43 -5.27
CA ARG A 61 -7.79 -3.48 -6.13
C ARG A 61 -6.33 -3.16 -6.44
N VAL A 62 -5.48 -4.17 -6.35
CA VAL A 62 -4.03 -3.99 -6.58
C VAL A 62 -3.75 -3.53 -8.01
N ASP A 63 -4.50 -3.99 -8.99
CA ASP A 63 -4.29 -3.61 -10.39
C ASP A 63 -4.51 -2.11 -10.63
N GLU A 64 -5.32 -1.45 -9.82
CA GLU A 64 -5.52 0.01 -9.94
C GLU A 64 -4.25 0.80 -9.59
N LEU A 65 -3.36 0.24 -8.80
CA LEU A 65 -2.13 0.92 -8.38
C LEU A 65 -1.16 1.14 -9.53
N GLU A 66 -1.21 0.32 -10.55
CA GLU A 66 -0.31 0.40 -11.70
C GLU A 66 -0.87 1.21 -12.86
N VAL A 67 -2.20 1.29 -12.96
CA VAL A 67 -2.87 1.88 -14.11
C VAL A 67 -3.08 3.38 -13.95
N LEU A 68 -3.24 3.87 -12.72
CA LEU A 68 -3.59 5.24 -12.44
C LEU A 68 -2.35 6.07 -12.09
N ASP A 69 -2.37 7.34 -12.47
CA ASP A 69 -1.31 8.27 -12.09
C ASP A 69 -1.56 8.77 -10.67
N LEU A 70 -0.91 8.12 -9.71
CA LEU A 70 -1.10 8.40 -8.29
C LEU A 70 -0.01 9.28 -7.69
N LYS A 71 0.97 9.72 -8.47
CA LYS A 71 2.14 10.42 -7.94
C LYS A 71 2.12 11.93 -8.15
N THR A 72 0.97 12.50 -8.43
CA THR A 72 0.83 13.95 -8.54
C THR A 72 0.77 14.60 -7.17
N LEU A 73 1.11 15.87 -7.09
CA LEU A 73 1.00 16.64 -5.84
C LEU A 73 -0.44 16.68 -5.34
N ARG A 74 -1.40 16.80 -6.24
CA ARG A 74 -2.81 16.83 -5.87
C ARG A 74 -3.25 15.54 -5.21
N VAL A 75 -2.84 14.40 -5.74
CA VAL A 75 -3.13 13.09 -5.16
C VAL A 75 -2.41 12.93 -3.82
N SER A 76 -1.17 13.39 -3.73
CA SER A 76 -0.40 13.34 -2.48
C SER A 76 -1.09 14.09 -1.36
N LYS A 77 -1.62 15.29 -1.64
CA LYS A 77 -2.35 16.06 -0.65
C LYS A 77 -3.65 15.37 -0.24
N ALA A 78 -4.37 14.82 -1.19
CA ALA A 78 -5.60 14.07 -0.89
C ALA A 78 -5.30 12.83 -0.06
N ALA A 79 -4.20 12.13 -0.34
CA ALA A 79 -3.76 10.98 0.44
C ALA A 79 -3.52 11.35 1.90
N SER A 80 -2.85 12.47 2.14
CA SER A 80 -2.61 12.96 3.51
C SER A 80 -3.92 13.28 4.22
N GLU A 81 -4.88 13.83 3.50
CA GLU A 81 -6.18 14.17 4.07
C GLU A 81 -6.98 12.92 4.45
N VAL A 82 -7.08 11.95 3.56
CA VAL A 82 -7.84 10.71 3.85
C VAL A 82 -7.16 9.87 4.92
N ALA A 83 -5.83 9.97 5.06
CA ALA A 83 -5.08 9.24 6.06
C ALA A 83 -5.42 9.67 7.49
N LYS A 84 -6.03 10.82 7.68
CA LYS A 84 -6.50 11.28 8.99
C LYS A 84 -7.71 10.49 9.47
N ASN A 85 -8.42 9.84 8.57
CA ASN A 85 -9.65 9.11 8.90
C ASN A 85 -9.31 7.72 9.46
N PRO A 86 -9.66 7.42 10.72
CA PRO A 86 -9.34 6.11 11.31
C PRO A 86 -9.97 4.92 10.57
N SER A 87 -11.16 5.10 10.00
CA SER A 87 -11.81 4.04 9.24
C SER A 87 -11.08 3.73 7.96
N VAL A 88 -10.55 4.74 7.29
CA VAL A 88 -9.70 4.54 6.10
C VAL A 88 -8.46 3.73 6.49
N ARG A 89 -7.79 4.13 7.56
CA ARG A 89 -6.58 3.42 8.01
C ARG A 89 -6.89 1.96 8.37
N ALA A 90 -8.03 1.71 9.02
CA ALA A 90 -8.40 0.35 9.38
C ALA A 90 -8.64 -0.54 8.16
N HIS A 91 -9.32 -0.02 7.14
CA HIS A 91 -9.53 -0.76 5.90
C HIS A 91 -8.23 -1.02 5.16
N LEU A 92 -7.32 -0.05 5.14
CA LEU A 92 -6.03 -0.23 4.47
C LEU A 92 -5.14 -1.22 5.22
N LEU A 93 -5.23 -1.25 6.55
CA LEU A 93 -4.51 -2.25 7.33
C LEU A 93 -5.02 -3.66 7.02
N GLU A 94 -6.34 -3.84 6.92
CA GLU A 94 -6.93 -5.12 6.54
C GLU A 94 -6.48 -5.55 5.13
N PHE A 95 -6.45 -4.62 4.20
CA PHE A 95 -5.96 -4.88 2.85
C PHE A 95 -4.50 -5.38 2.88
N GLN A 96 -3.66 -4.71 3.66
CA GLN A 96 -2.26 -5.10 3.80
C GLN A 96 -2.11 -6.48 4.41
N ARG A 97 -2.91 -6.79 5.43
CA ARG A 97 -2.90 -8.12 6.05
C ARG A 97 -3.31 -9.21 5.07
N GLY A 98 -4.33 -8.95 4.27
CA GLY A 98 -4.76 -9.89 3.25
C GLY A 98 -3.69 -10.10 2.19
N PHE A 99 -3.00 -9.04 1.79
CA PHE A 99 -1.91 -9.12 0.84
C PHE A 99 -0.74 -9.94 1.39
N ALA A 100 -0.37 -9.69 2.65
CA ALA A 100 0.74 -10.39 3.31
C ALA A 100 0.43 -11.86 3.57
N SER A 101 -0.84 -12.23 3.65
CA SER A 101 -1.26 -13.60 3.94
C SER A 101 -1.30 -14.50 2.70
N LYS A 102 -0.97 -13.99 1.53
CA LYS A 102 -0.96 -14.79 0.31
C LYS A 102 0.12 -15.86 0.37
N PRO A 103 -0.14 -17.03 -0.24
CA PRO A 103 0.87 -18.09 -0.31
C PRO A 103 2.18 -17.56 -0.94
N GLY A 104 3.31 -17.94 -0.35
CA GLY A 104 4.62 -17.48 -0.81
C GLY A 104 5.12 -16.22 -0.15
N GLY A 105 4.23 -15.46 0.48
CA GLY A 105 4.62 -14.24 1.19
C GLY A 105 4.53 -12.97 0.36
N ALA A 106 5.12 -11.90 0.88
CA ALA A 106 5.07 -10.59 0.24
C ALA A 106 6.14 -9.66 0.80
N VAL A 107 6.45 -8.61 0.07
CA VAL A 107 7.25 -7.49 0.56
C VAL A 107 6.35 -6.26 0.61
N LEU A 108 6.27 -5.62 1.77
CA LEU A 108 5.52 -4.40 1.96
C LEU A 108 6.48 -3.29 2.35
N ASP A 109 6.35 -2.13 1.71
CA ASP A 109 7.10 -0.96 2.16
C ASP A 109 6.13 0.19 2.44
N GLY A 110 6.56 1.11 3.30
CA GLY A 110 5.75 2.24 3.71
C GLY A 110 6.22 2.78 5.03
N ARG A 111 5.34 3.52 5.70
CA ARG A 111 5.59 4.05 7.04
C ARG A 111 4.78 3.24 8.05
N ASP A 112 5.38 2.98 9.22
CA ASP A 112 4.71 2.35 10.35
C ASP A 112 4.10 0.98 10.04
N ILE A 113 4.73 0.24 9.12
CA ILE A 113 4.23 -1.08 8.73
C ILE A 113 4.42 -2.09 9.85
N GLY A 114 5.49 -1.95 10.61
CA GLY A 114 5.84 -2.87 11.69
C GLY A 114 5.10 -2.62 13.00
N THR A 115 4.26 -1.61 13.07
CA THR A 115 3.49 -1.28 14.29
C THR A 115 2.02 -1.77 14.25
#